data_c7c14990b7da22ef3d8f32bee7e89888
#
_entry.id   c7c14990b7da22ef3d8f32bee7e89888
#
_cell.length_a   1.000
_cell.length_b   1.000
_cell.length_c   1.000
_cell.angle_alpha   90.00
_cell.angle_beta   90.00
_cell.angle_gamma   90.00
#
_symmetry.space_group_name_H-M   'P 1'
#
loop_
_entity.id
_entity.type
_entity.pdbx_description
1 polymer ?
#
loop_
_entity_poly.entity_id
_entity_poly.type
_entity_poly.pdbx_seq_one_letter_code
_entity_poly.pdbx_strand_id
1 'polypeptide(L)'
;MLATLTTPALLEKALAWCIDQGQLRRHAERIRGRLDVARARSVKLAVAHGCTFAAEPAGLFGWVETGVDTDALAQRMLDEGYLIAPGALFHAVRTPSTLMRINFATTQEAAFWKVFARLRDAVR
;
A
#
# COMPACT_ATOMS: atom_id res chain seq x y z
N MET A 1 28.79 19.39 17.62
CA MET A 1 29.74 18.59 16.83
C MET A 1 29.97 17.19 17.37
N LEU A 2 30.33 17.06 18.63
CA LEU A 2 30.54 15.75 19.27
C LEU A 2 29.26 14.91 19.27
N ALA A 3 28.11 15.53 19.53
CA ALA A 3 26.83 14.84 19.51
C ALA A 3 26.50 14.25 18.11
N THR A 4 26.87 14.95 17.04
CA THR A 4 26.66 14.51 15.67
C THR A 4 27.53 13.30 15.33
N LEU A 5 28.76 13.25 15.86
CA LEU A 5 29.67 12.12 15.66
C LEU A 5 29.28 10.91 16.54
N THR A 6 28.79 11.19 17.77
CA THR A 6 28.40 10.14 18.72
C THR A 6 27.12 9.41 18.31
N THR A 7 26.15 10.13 17.77
CA THR A 7 24.85 9.56 17.38
C THR A 7 24.99 8.44 16.34
N PRO A 8 25.73 8.58 15.23
CA PRO A 8 25.94 7.47 14.30
C PRO A 8 26.63 6.27 14.95
N ALA A 9 27.62 6.50 15.81
CA ALA A 9 28.32 5.42 16.50
C ALA A 9 27.42 4.64 17.44
N LEU A 10 26.54 5.34 18.18
CA LEU A 10 25.55 4.70 19.04
C LEU A 10 24.55 3.90 18.24
N LEU A 11 24.09 4.42 17.10
CA LEU A 11 23.18 3.73 16.22
C LEU A 11 23.81 2.45 15.65
N GLU A 12 25.04 2.50 15.21
CA GLU A 12 25.80 1.34 14.72
C GLU A 12 25.92 0.27 15.80
N LYS A 13 26.27 0.66 17.03
CA LYS A 13 26.38 -0.28 18.15
C LYS A 13 25.02 -0.92 18.49
N ALA A 14 23.95 -0.13 18.47
CA ALA A 14 22.60 -0.63 18.72
C ALA A 14 22.18 -1.63 17.67
N LEU A 15 22.44 -1.35 16.39
CA LEU A 15 22.16 -2.26 15.29
C LEU A 15 22.99 -3.54 15.40
N ALA A 16 24.28 -3.43 15.69
CA ALA A 16 25.14 -4.58 15.88
C ALA A 16 24.65 -5.47 17.02
N TRP A 17 24.26 -4.88 18.13
CA TRP A 17 23.69 -5.60 19.27
C TRP A 17 22.39 -6.32 18.89
N CYS A 18 21.47 -5.63 18.17
CA CYS A 18 20.22 -6.22 17.71
C CYS A 18 20.46 -7.42 16.79
N ILE A 19 21.46 -7.31 15.89
CA ILE A 19 21.82 -8.40 14.98
C ILE A 19 22.37 -9.59 15.79
N ASP A 20 23.29 -9.34 16.70
CA ASP A 20 23.92 -10.37 17.54
C ASP A 20 22.90 -11.11 18.41
N GLN A 21 21.90 -10.39 18.91
CA GLN A 21 20.83 -10.96 19.74
C GLN A 21 19.68 -11.54 18.93
N GLY A 22 19.71 -11.42 17.60
CA GLY A 22 18.64 -11.86 16.72
C GLY A 22 17.39 -10.98 16.80
N GLN A 23 17.46 -9.80 17.41
CA GLN A 23 16.32 -8.88 17.57
C GLN A 23 15.82 -8.35 16.23
N LEU A 24 16.76 -7.95 15.37
CA LEU A 24 16.41 -7.41 14.06
C LEU A 24 15.69 -8.46 13.21
N ARG A 25 16.18 -9.70 13.24
CA ARG A 25 15.56 -10.82 12.52
C ARG A 25 14.14 -11.09 13.01
N ARG A 26 13.93 -11.15 14.32
CA ARG A 26 12.61 -11.38 14.90
C ARG A 26 11.66 -10.23 14.58
N HIS A 27 12.15 -9.00 14.59
CA HIS A 27 11.35 -7.82 14.23
C HIS A 27 10.95 -7.87 12.76
N ALA A 28 11.88 -8.20 11.86
CA ALA A 28 11.60 -8.34 10.43
C ALA A 28 10.57 -9.46 10.16
N GLU A 29 10.67 -10.59 10.86
CA GLU A 29 9.73 -11.68 10.73
C GLU A 29 8.31 -11.28 11.18
N ARG A 30 8.19 -10.52 12.27
CA ARG A 30 6.90 -10.01 12.75
C ARG A 30 6.27 -9.03 11.75
N ILE A 31 7.06 -8.12 11.19
CA ILE A 31 6.58 -7.17 10.17
C ILE A 31 6.13 -7.93 8.93
N ARG A 32 6.90 -8.91 8.48
CA ARG A 32 6.54 -9.74 7.34
C ARG A 32 5.23 -10.49 7.57
N GLY A 33 5.04 -11.06 8.76
CA GLY A 33 3.80 -11.74 9.11
C GLY A 33 2.60 -10.80 9.10
N ARG A 34 2.74 -9.60 9.64
CA ARG A 34 1.68 -8.58 9.60
C ARG A 34 1.36 -8.15 8.18
N LEU A 35 2.38 -7.99 7.35
CA LEU A 35 2.20 -7.63 5.94
C LEU A 35 1.48 -8.74 5.17
N ASP A 36 1.83 -10.00 5.41
CA ASP A 36 1.18 -11.13 4.78
C ASP A 36 -0.32 -11.18 5.12
N VAL A 37 -0.67 -10.94 6.38
CA VAL A 37 -2.06 -10.87 6.83
C VAL A 37 -2.79 -9.68 6.20
N ALA A 38 -2.16 -8.51 6.20
CA ALA A 38 -2.74 -7.30 5.59
C ALA A 38 -2.99 -7.50 4.10
N ARG A 39 -2.03 -8.07 3.38
CA ARG A 39 -2.16 -8.37 1.95
C ARG A 39 -3.31 -9.34 1.69
N ALA A 40 -3.40 -10.42 2.45
CA ALA A 40 -4.49 -11.40 2.29
C ALA A 40 -5.86 -10.76 2.51
N ARG A 41 -6.01 -9.92 3.53
CA ARG A 41 -7.24 -9.20 3.81
C ARG A 41 -7.61 -8.21 2.69
N SER A 42 -6.63 -7.42 2.26
CA SER A 42 -6.83 -6.42 1.21
C SER A 42 -7.22 -7.07 -0.12
N VAL A 43 -6.55 -8.14 -0.51
CA VAL A 43 -6.86 -8.90 -1.73
C VAL A 43 -8.28 -9.45 -1.67
N LYS A 44 -8.66 -10.06 -0.57
CA LYS A 44 -10.00 -10.62 -0.38
C LYS A 44 -11.07 -9.54 -0.52
N LEU A 45 -10.86 -8.39 0.09
CA LEU A 45 -11.80 -7.26 0.02
C LEU A 45 -11.88 -6.68 -1.40
N ALA A 46 -10.75 -6.50 -2.06
CA ALA A 46 -10.71 -6.00 -3.43
C ALA A 46 -11.49 -6.92 -4.38
N VAL A 47 -11.25 -8.21 -4.31
CA VAL A 47 -11.93 -9.20 -5.15
C VAL A 47 -13.43 -9.25 -4.83
N ALA A 48 -13.80 -9.17 -3.55
CA ALA A 48 -15.20 -9.16 -3.13
C ALA A 48 -15.95 -7.93 -3.68
N HIS A 49 -15.24 -6.83 -3.95
CA HIS A 49 -15.83 -5.62 -4.53
C HIS A 49 -15.62 -5.51 -6.04
N GLY A 50 -15.36 -6.62 -6.70
CA GLY A 50 -15.34 -6.70 -8.15
C GLY A 50 -14.04 -6.30 -8.82
N CYS A 51 -12.95 -6.17 -8.06
CA CYS A 51 -11.64 -5.87 -8.62
C CYS A 51 -10.87 -7.13 -8.99
N THR A 52 -10.02 -7.01 -10.00
CA THR A 52 -9.03 -8.04 -10.33
C THR A 52 -7.63 -7.43 -10.18
N PHE A 53 -6.62 -8.27 -10.05
CA PHE A 53 -5.24 -7.81 -9.94
C PHE A 53 -4.55 -7.93 -11.29
N ALA A 54 -3.89 -6.85 -11.73
CA ALA A 54 -3.14 -6.82 -12.98
C ALA A 54 -1.88 -7.68 -12.91
N ALA A 55 -1.37 -7.90 -11.70
CA ALA A 55 -0.25 -8.78 -11.42
C ALA A 55 -0.53 -9.54 -10.14
N GLU A 56 0.16 -10.66 -9.92
CA GLU A 56 -0.02 -11.44 -8.69
C GLU A 56 0.34 -10.59 -7.47
N PRO A 57 -0.55 -10.54 -6.46
CA PRO A 57 -0.30 -9.73 -5.27
C PRO A 57 0.96 -10.19 -4.52
N ALA A 58 1.88 -9.26 -4.31
CA ALA A 58 3.13 -9.51 -3.59
C ALA A 58 3.68 -8.20 -3.02
N GLY A 59 4.53 -8.29 -2.01
CA GLY A 59 5.17 -7.13 -1.41
C GLY A 59 4.20 -6.18 -0.71
N LEU A 60 4.51 -4.90 -0.76
CA LEU A 60 3.78 -3.83 -0.07
C LEU A 60 2.62 -3.28 -0.88
N PHE A 61 2.70 -3.33 -2.20
CA PHE A 61 1.77 -2.67 -3.11
C PHE A 61 1.17 -3.68 -4.08
N GLY A 62 -0.07 -3.42 -4.48
CA GLY A 62 -0.74 -4.19 -5.51
C GLY A 62 -1.26 -3.29 -6.63
N TRP A 63 -1.40 -3.85 -7.83
CA TRP A 63 -2.01 -3.20 -8.97
C TRP A 63 -3.39 -3.76 -9.21
N VAL A 64 -4.39 -2.92 -9.09
CA VAL A 64 -5.79 -3.31 -9.15
C VAL A 64 -6.42 -2.76 -10.42
N GLU A 65 -7.09 -3.63 -11.17
CA GLU A 65 -7.92 -3.23 -12.30
C GLU A 65 -9.31 -2.83 -11.79
N THR A 66 -9.69 -1.59 -12.00
CA THR A 66 -10.95 -1.06 -11.48
C THR A 66 -12.08 -1.03 -12.51
N GLY A 67 -11.73 -1.05 -13.79
CA GLY A 67 -12.70 -0.95 -14.88
C GLY A 67 -13.20 0.46 -15.16
N VAL A 68 -12.70 1.46 -14.46
CA VAL A 68 -13.07 2.87 -14.65
C VAL A 68 -11.83 3.75 -14.72
N ASP A 69 -11.97 4.99 -15.19
CA ASP A 69 -10.87 5.95 -15.17
C ASP A 69 -10.48 6.26 -13.73
N THR A 70 -9.24 5.89 -13.36
CA THR A 70 -8.77 6.02 -11.98
C THR A 70 -8.40 7.46 -11.61
N ASP A 71 -8.19 8.37 -12.56
CA ASP A 71 -8.04 9.79 -12.25
C ASP A 71 -9.37 10.37 -11.74
N ALA A 72 -10.47 10.07 -12.41
CA ALA A 72 -11.80 10.49 -11.97
C ALA A 72 -12.17 9.86 -10.62
N LEU A 73 -11.86 8.58 -10.46
CA LEU A 73 -12.08 7.87 -9.20
C LEU A 73 -11.24 8.45 -8.07
N ALA A 74 -9.97 8.77 -8.33
CA ALA A 74 -9.07 9.35 -7.33
C ALA A 74 -9.59 10.68 -6.79
N GLN A 75 -10.15 11.52 -7.66
CA GLN A 75 -10.72 12.80 -7.25
C GLN A 75 -11.91 12.59 -6.31
N ARG A 76 -12.80 11.67 -6.63
CA ARG A 76 -13.96 11.36 -5.79
C ARG A 76 -13.55 10.73 -4.47
N MET A 77 -12.54 9.84 -4.48
CA MET A 77 -12.01 9.23 -3.26
C MET A 77 -11.39 10.29 -2.34
N LEU A 78 -10.66 11.26 -2.93
CA LEU A 78 -10.05 12.35 -2.18
C LEU A 78 -11.11 13.23 -1.52
N ASP A 79 -12.23 13.51 -2.19
CA ASP A 79 -13.35 14.26 -1.64
C ASP A 79 -13.95 13.57 -0.40
N GLU A 80 -13.85 12.25 -0.33
CA GLU A 80 -14.30 11.44 0.81
C GLU A 80 -13.18 11.20 1.86
N GLY A 81 -12.00 11.81 1.66
CA GLY A 81 -10.89 11.70 2.59
C GLY A 81 -9.94 10.53 2.33
N TYR A 82 -10.02 9.88 1.17
CA TYR A 82 -9.14 8.76 0.80
C TYR A 82 -8.21 9.14 -0.32
N LEU A 83 -6.92 8.89 -0.12
CA LEU A 83 -5.90 9.11 -1.14
C LEU A 83 -5.57 7.78 -1.82
N ILE A 84 -5.80 7.70 -3.13
CA ILE A 84 -5.40 6.54 -3.94
C ILE A 84 -4.38 6.97 -4.98
N ALA A 85 -3.65 6.01 -5.55
CA ALA A 85 -2.63 6.27 -6.55
C ALA A 85 -3.10 5.78 -7.92
N PRO A 86 -3.68 6.67 -8.76
CA PRO A 86 -4.15 6.28 -10.08
C PRO A 86 -2.99 5.89 -10.99
N GLY A 87 -3.25 4.94 -11.91
CA GLY A 87 -2.22 4.40 -12.81
C GLY A 87 -1.56 5.44 -13.71
N ALA A 88 -2.29 6.51 -14.04
CA ALA A 88 -1.76 7.60 -14.88
C ALA A 88 -0.52 8.26 -14.28
N LEU A 89 -0.37 8.26 -12.95
CA LEU A 89 0.80 8.84 -12.28
C LEU A 89 2.11 8.09 -12.58
N PHE A 90 2.02 6.84 -13.03
CA PHE A 90 3.17 5.96 -13.24
C PHE A 90 3.59 5.88 -14.70
N HIS A 91 2.98 6.67 -15.58
CA HIS A 91 3.39 6.78 -16.98
C HIS A 91 4.31 7.99 -17.18
N ALA A 92 5.28 7.86 -18.08
CA ALA A 92 6.19 8.94 -18.43
C ALA A 92 5.42 10.15 -19.02
N VAL A 93 4.39 9.87 -19.82
CA VAL A 93 3.42 10.86 -20.28
C VAL A 93 2.08 10.47 -19.66
N ARG A 94 1.39 11.44 -19.05
CA ARG A 94 0.13 11.18 -18.37
C ARG A 94 -0.89 10.58 -19.35
N THR A 95 -1.25 9.34 -19.13
CA THR A 95 -2.18 8.58 -19.97
C THR A 95 -3.32 8.06 -19.10
N PRO A 96 -4.59 8.19 -19.52
CA PRO A 96 -5.70 7.62 -18.76
C PRO A 96 -5.49 6.13 -18.49
N SER A 97 -5.86 5.70 -17.31
CA SER A 97 -5.66 4.32 -16.88
C SER A 97 -6.85 3.86 -16.04
N THR A 98 -7.15 2.57 -16.14
CA THR A 98 -8.12 1.91 -15.27
C THR A 98 -7.45 1.20 -14.10
N LEU A 99 -6.13 1.26 -14.02
CA LEU A 99 -5.34 0.66 -12.95
C LEU A 99 -5.17 1.61 -11.78
N MET A 100 -5.06 1.04 -10.59
CA MET A 100 -4.82 1.76 -9.36
C MET A 100 -3.80 0.97 -8.54
N ARG A 101 -2.79 1.66 -8.03
CA ARG A 101 -1.87 1.05 -7.07
C ARG A 101 -2.43 1.20 -5.67
N ILE A 102 -2.46 0.13 -4.92
CA ILE A 102 -2.88 0.14 -3.52
C ILE A 102 -1.73 -0.26 -2.61
N ASN A 103 -1.74 0.26 -1.39
CA ASN A 103 -0.89 -0.20 -0.30
C ASN A 103 -1.70 -1.20 0.52
N PHE A 104 -1.24 -2.43 0.62
CA PHE A 104 -1.98 -3.48 1.33
C PHE A 104 -2.22 -3.15 2.80
N ALA A 105 -1.28 -2.50 3.45
CA ALA A 105 -1.42 -2.16 4.87
C ALA A 105 -2.56 -1.18 5.13
N THR A 106 -2.81 -0.24 4.22
CA THR A 106 -3.82 0.81 4.38
C THR A 106 -5.18 0.46 3.77
N THR A 107 -5.28 -0.64 3.03
CA THR A 107 -6.52 -1.05 2.34
C THR A 107 -7.08 -2.36 2.86
N GLN A 108 -6.78 -2.73 4.10
CA GLN A 108 -7.29 -3.94 4.72
C GLN A 108 -8.60 -3.74 5.49
N GLU A 109 -9.18 -2.54 5.43
CA GLU A 109 -10.43 -2.21 6.10
C GLU A 109 -11.61 -2.25 5.12
N ALA A 110 -12.69 -2.88 5.53
CA ALA A 110 -13.90 -2.99 4.70
C ALA A 110 -14.50 -1.63 4.36
N ALA A 111 -14.37 -0.64 5.24
CA ALA A 111 -14.89 0.72 5.02
C ALA A 111 -14.32 1.38 3.77
N PHE A 112 -13.02 1.22 3.53
CA PHE A 112 -12.36 1.73 2.32
C PHE A 112 -13.01 1.14 1.06
N TRP A 113 -13.19 -0.17 1.02
CA TRP A 113 -13.69 -0.86 -0.16
C TRP A 113 -15.17 -0.59 -0.43
N LYS A 114 -15.95 -0.33 0.62
CA LYS A 114 -17.35 0.09 0.47
C LYS A 114 -17.45 1.46 -0.21
N VAL A 115 -16.64 2.41 0.25
CA VAL A 115 -16.56 3.74 -0.36
C VAL A 115 -16.04 3.64 -1.80
N PHE A 116 -14.99 2.85 -2.01
CA PHE A 116 -14.44 2.60 -3.33
C PHE A 116 -15.51 2.08 -4.30
N ALA A 117 -16.25 1.05 -3.93
CA ALA A 117 -17.26 0.45 -4.80
C ALA A 117 -18.37 1.44 -5.14
N ARG A 118 -18.83 2.20 -4.17
CA ARG A 118 -19.86 3.23 -4.37
C ARG A 118 -19.39 4.30 -5.36
N LEU A 119 -18.18 4.81 -5.18
CA LEU A 119 -17.65 5.88 -6.03
C LEU A 119 -17.25 5.37 -7.41
N ARG A 120 -16.76 4.13 -7.51
CA ARG A 120 -16.50 3.48 -8.79
C ARG A 120 -17.78 3.40 -9.62
N ASP A 121 -18.88 2.98 -9.01
CA ASP A 121 -20.16 2.87 -9.72
C ASP A 121 -20.67 4.24 -10.16
N ALA A 122 -20.39 5.29 -9.40
CA ALA A 122 -20.74 6.65 -9.77
C ALA A 122 -19.90 7.20 -10.95
N VAL A 123 -18.68 6.70 -11.15
CA VAL A 123 -17.79 7.08 -12.24
C VAL A 123 -18.13 6.37 -13.54
N ARG A 124 -18.75 5.21 -13.47
CA ARG A 124 -19.16 4.44 -14.66
C ARG A 124 -20.13 5.13 -15.58
#